data_a6ebf5b997e0ac3b527b79df6475ecf2
#
_entry.id   a6ebf5b997e0ac3b527b79df6475ecf2
#
_cell.length_a   1.000
_cell.length_b   1.000
_cell.length_c   1.000
_cell.angle_alpha   90.00
_cell.angle_beta   90.00
_cell.angle_gamma   90.00
#
_symmetry.space_group_name_H-M   'P 1'
#
loop_
_entity.id
_entity.type
_entity.pdbx_description
1 polymer ?
#
loop_
_entity_poly.entity_id
_entity_poly.type
_entity_poly.pdbx_seq_one_letter_code
_entity_poly.pdbx_strand_id
1 'polypeptide(L)'
;MSIELSRRLILTGAAGATLAGATRAVAAKKEEAFPPEALHLDHALLGPDDGIALLARNENPYGPSESALRMVEYAGKKGAYYPGQANITLAEMIAERHGVDPKQIVITTGSGEALSAIAVLYGPKGPIVAPRLFWDTTALYAARLGMAEIQRVPLTEDMGVDLAGIEAAVTGGTGLVQLCNPNNPTGLVSDSKTFKAAVKRMAAKTTVLVDEAYMELADDPDGNTCIDLIKKGDDVIVSRTFSKIYGMAGLRVGYTISSEETAEKIRGTAMSWIAGTGLAAAIGAYNDHAFLDFSKSKIIEARQTIMDKTASLGMETLPSQTNFVYFKSGKPANEVQKVMENEKIIVRGQYMDYTDWTRVSMGKLEDVERFCNFLPEAAGV
;
A
#
# COMPACT_ATOMS: atom_id res chain seq x y z
N MET A 1 -35.47 20.90 14.56
CA MET A 1 -34.59 21.15 15.73
C MET A 1 -33.25 20.56 15.39
N SER A 2 -32.36 21.37 14.81
CA SER A 2 -31.02 20.99 14.36
C SER A 2 -30.08 20.99 15.58
N ILE A 3 -29.39 19.90 15.81
CA ILE A 3 -28.36 19.82 16.84
C ILE A 3 -27.03 20.17 16.17
N GLU A 4 -26.58 21.42 16.34
CA GLU A 4 -25.21 21.81 16.08
C GLU A 4 -24.29 21.23 17.16
N LEU A 5 -23.47 20.24 16.81
CA LEU A 5 -22.39 19.75 17.62
C LEU A 5 -21.16 20.66 17.45
N SER A 6 -20.96 21.53 18.45
CA SER A 6 -19.83 22.45 18.52
C SER A 6 -18.49 21.72 18.66
N ARG A 7 -17.55 22.02 17.73
CA ARG A 7 -16.17 21.52 17.64
C ARG A 7 -15.20 22.00 18.75
N ARG A 8 -15.68 22.52 19.89
CA ARG A 8 -14.82 23.23 20.87
C ARG A 8 -14.51 22.50 22.16
N LEU A 9 -14.76 21.20 22.31
CA LEU A 9 -14.67 20.53 23.61
C LEU A 9 -13.61 19.42 23.76
N ILE A 10 -12.55 19.38 22.93
CA ILE A 10 -11.48 18.35 23.08
C ILE A 10 -10.06 18.97 23.25
N LEU A 11 -9.93 20.22 23.64
CA LEU A 11 -8.60 20.82 23.88
C LEU A 11 -8.53 21.67 25.15
N THR A 12 -8.82 21.08 26.32
CA THR A 12 -8.32 21.67 27.57
C THR A 12 -8.13 20.58 28.63
N GLY A 13 -6.89 20.27 28.90
CA GLY A 13 -6.56 19.46 30.07
C GLY A 13 -5.22 18.73 30.00
N ALA A 14 -4.11 19.42 30.13
CA ALA A 14 -2.91 18.92 30.80
C ALA A 14 -1.92 20.07 31.04
N ALA A 15 -1.93 20.57 32.26
CA ALA A 15 -0.82 21.40 32.76
C ALA A 15 0.03 20.54 33.73
N GLY A 16 1.34 20.54 33.49
CA GLY A 16 2.34 20.53 34.56
C GLY A 16 2.84 19.18 35.05
N ALA A 17 4.05 18.79 34.61
CA ALA A 17 5.10 18.29 35.50
C ALA A 17 6.45 18.33 34.75
N THR A 18 7.32 19.24 35.11
CA THR A 18 8.73 19.28 34.73
C THR A 18 9.51 18.20 35.45
N LEU A 19 10.12 17.28 34.72
CA LEU A 19 11.23 16.45 35.20
C LEU A 19 12.43 16.66 34.27
N ALA A 20 13.42 17.37 34.80
CA ALA A 20 14.72 17.55 34.16
C ALA A 20 15.48 16.21 34.18
N GLY A 21 15.65 15.61 33.04
CA GLY A 21 16.55 14.50 32.79
C GLY A 21 17.28 14.74 31.49
N ALA A 22 18.59 15.06 31.59
CA ALA A 22 19.46 15.28 30.45
C ALA A 22 19.61 13.98 29.62
N THR A 23 18.83 13.81 28.59
CA THR A 23 19.09 12.86 27.54
C THR A 23 19.76 13.57 26.36
N ARG A 24 20.97 13.13 26.03
CA ARG A 24 21.67 13.50 24.80
C ARG A 24 20.73 13.23 23.62
N ALA A 25 20.17 14.31 23.06
CA ALA A 25 19.48 14.25 21.79
C ALA A 25 20.54 13.97 20.71
N VAL A 26 20.62 12.72 20.29
CA VAL A 26 21.13 12.38 18.96
C VAL A 26 20.15 13.06 18.01
N ALA A 27 20.59 14.11 17.34
CA ALA A 27 19.84 14.74 16.27
C ALA A 27 19.68 13.70 15.15
N ALA A 28 18.63 12.90 15.22
CA ALA A 28 18.13 12.16 14.08
C ALA A 28 17.82 13.21 13.03
N LYS A 29 18.55 13.21 11.90
CA LYS A 29 18.13 13.89 10.69
C LYS A 29 16.66 13.53 10.54
N LYS A 30 15.77 14.54 10.54
CA LYS A 30 14.38 14.40 10.16
C LYS A 30 14.38 13.80 8.75
N GLU A 31 14.29 12.48 8.63
CA GLU A 31 13.76 11.87 7.42
C GLU A 31 12.33 12.37 7.37
N GLU A 32 12.05 13.19 6.38
CA GLU A 32 10.72 13.75 6.18
C GLU A 32 9.78 12.60 5.97
N ALA A 33 8.99 12.34 6.99
CA ALA A 33 7.82 11.51 6.85
C ALA A 33 6.99 12.03 5.67
N PHE A 34 6.38 11.12 4.91
CA PHE A 34 5.35 11.43 3.94
C PHE A 34 4.62 12.71 4.33
N PRO A 35 4.74 13.81 3.58
CA PRO A 35 3.95 14.97 3.89
C PRO A 35 2.49 14.61 3.65
N PRO A 36 1.65 14.58 4.67
CA PRO A 36 0.21 14.42 4.49
C PRO A 36 -0.43 15.71 3.99
N GLU A 37 0.37 16.70 3.65
CA GLU A 37 -0.02 18.10 3.55
C GLU A 37 -0.88 18.45 2.34
N ALA A 38 -1.01 17.53 1.39
CA ALA A 38 -1.73 17.79 0.16
C ALA A 38 -3.17 17.28 0.13
N LEU A 39 -3.81 17.08 1.24
CA LEU A 39 -5.14 16.47 1.25
C LEU A 39 -6.16 17.27 2.04
N HIS A 40 -5.94 18.58 2.18
CA HIS A 40 -6.86 19.44 2.93
C HIS A 40 -8.14 19.80 2.18
N LEU A 41 -8.25 19.48 0.88
CA LEU A 41 -9.52 19.54 0.17
C LEU A 41 -10.41 18.30 0.38
N ASP A 42 -9.87 17.22 0.91
CA ASP A 42 -10.63 16.00 1.24
C ASP A 42 -11.29 16.16 2.62
N HIS A 43 -12.35 16.96 2.68
CA HIS A 43 -13.02 17.34 3.92
C HIS A 43 -14.27 16.52 4.24
N ALA A 44 -14.72 15.66 3.32
CA ALA A 44 -15.88 14.80 3.54
C ALA A 44 -15.66 13.87 4.73
N LEU A 45 -16.73 13.52 5.43
CA LEU A 45 -16.67 12.54 6.52
C LEU A 45 -16.17 11.17 6.03
N LEU A 46 -16.60 10.77 4.83
CA LEU A 46 -16.21 9.52 4.16
C LEU A 46 -16.04 9.79 2.66
N GLY A 47 -14.84 9.55 2.15
CA GLY A 47 -14.50 9.85 0.76
C GLY A 47 -14.33 11.36 0.49
N PRO A 48 -14.04 11.76 -0.75
CA PRO A 48 -13.90 13.15 -1.13
C PRO A 48 -15.27 13.84 -1.23
N ASP A 49 -15.30 15.17 -1.07
CA ASP A 49 -16.47 15.99 -1.38
C ASP A 49 -16.78 15.98 -2.90
N ASP A 50 -18.02 16.30 -3.26
CA ASP A 50 -18.45 16.34 -4.65
C ASP A 50 -17.57 17.30 -5.48
N GLY A 51 -17.15 16.83 -6.64
CA GLY A 51 -16.32 17.58 -7.57
C GLY A 51 -14.82 17.53 -7.25
N ILE A 52 -14.38 16.83 -6.21
CA ILE A 52 -12.97 16.58 -5.93
C ILE A 52 -12.53 15.29 -6.62
N ALA A 53 -11.53 15.37 -7.48
CA ALA A 53 -10.84 14.22 -8.06
C ALA A 53 -9.73 13.74 -7.13
N LEU A 54 -9.97 12.70 -6.33
CA LEU A 54 -8.99 12.16 -5.37
C LEU A 54 -8.09 11.12 -6.07
N LEU A 55 -6.95 11.57 -6.62
CA LEU A 55 -6.00 10.78 -7.40
C LEU A 55 -4.65 10.58 -6.67
N ALA A 56 -4.64 10.51 -5.33
CA ALA A 56 -3.43 10.53 -4.52
C ALA A 56 -3.14 9.24 -3.74
N ARG A 57 -4.15 8.41 -3.43
CA ARG A 57 -4.04 7.32 -2.46
C ARG A 57 -4.09 5.92 -3.06
N ASN A 58 -4.11 5.80 -4.39
CA ASN A 58 -4.23 4.53 -5.09
C ASN A 58 -5.50 3.76 -4.69
N GLU A 59 -6.59 4.49 -4.50
CA GLU A 59 -7.91 3.94 -4.25
C GLU A 59 -8.54 3.48 -5.57
N ASN A 60 -9.59 2.68 -5.48
CA ASN A 60 -10.40 2.27 -6.62
C ASN A 60 -11.84 2.74 -6.42
N PRO A 61 -12.26 3.84 -7.07
CA PRO A 61 -13.57 4.44 -6.84
C PRO A 61 -14.73 3.68 -7.47
N TYR A 62 -14.47 2.59 -8.18
CA TYR A 62 -15.51 1.72 -8.76
C TYR A 62 -16.08 0.71 -7.76
N GLY A 63 -15.37 0.45 -6.64
CA GLY A 63 -15.82 -0.44 -5.58
C GLY A 63 -16.30 0.29 -4.31
N PRO A 64 -16.79 -0.47 -3.33
CA PRO A 64 -16.92 -1.94 -3.29
C PRO A 64 -17.97 -2.51 -4.25
N SER A 65 -17.82 -3.82 -4.60
CA SER A 65 -18.80 -4.51 -5.43
C SER A 65 -20.17 -4.64 -4.76
N GLU A 66 -21.22 -4.86 -5.55
CA GLU A 66 -22.56 -5.13 -5.04
C GLU A 66 -22.62 -6.34 -4.09
N SER A 67 -21.85 -7.40 -4.39
CA SER A 67 -21.74 -8.58 -3.52
C SER A 67 -21.10 -8.24 -2.18
N ALA A 68 -20.06 -7.38 -2.17
CA ALA A 68 -19.47 -6.86 -0.93
C ALA A 68 -20.47 -6.03 -0.13
N LEU A 69 -21.18 -5.09 -0.77
CA LEU A 69 -22.14 -4.19 -0.11
C LEU A 69 -23.32 -4.96 0.53
N ARG A 70 -23.87 -5.98 -0.15
CA ARG A 70 -24.89 -6.86 0.43
C ARG A 70 -24.40 -7.57 1.70
N MET A 71 -23.14 -8.02 1.69
CA MET A 71 -22.54 -8.65 2.87
C MET A 71 -22.26 -7.65 4.00
N VAL A 72 -21.91 -6.39 3.68
CA VAL A 72 -21.80 -5.31 4.69
C VAL A 72 -23.14 -5.05 5.35
N GLU A 73 -24.23 -4.96 4.57
CA GLU A 73 -25.57 -4.77 5.13
C GLU A 73 -25.97 -5.92 6.06
N TYR A 74 -25.73 -7.15 5.63
CA TYR A 74 -25.99 -8.34 6.46
C TYR A 74 -25.18 -8.29 7.77
N ALA A 75 -23.88 -8.02 7.69
CA ALA A 75 -23.00 -7.98 8.87
C ALA A 75 -23.32 -6.82 9.79
N GLY A 76 -23.73 -5.66 9.25
CA GLY A 76 -24.15 -4.50 10.05
C GLY A 76 -25.28 -4.84 11.03
N LYS A 77 -26.25 -5.66 10.62
CA LYS A 77 -27.34 -6.17 11.47
C LYS A 77 -26.85 -7.13 12.57
N LYS A 78 -25.61 -7.59 12.51
CA LYS A 78 -24.95 -8.49 13.47
C LYS A 78 -23.84 -7.81 14.26
N GLY A 79 -23.72 -6.49 14.17
CA GLY A 79 -22.62 -5.72 14.74
C GLY A 79 -22.44 -5.82 16.26
N ALA A 80 -23.40 -6.41 16.99
CA ALA A 80 -23.28 -6.69 18.41
C ALA A 80 -22.36 -7.91 18.72
N TYR A 81 -21.97 -8.70 17.72
CA TYR A 81 -21.25 -9.96 17.91
C TYR A 81 -19.88 -9.94 17.26
N TYR A 82 -18.90 -10.59 17.89
CA TYR A 82 -17.57 -10.80 17.29
C TYR A 82 -17.66 -11.76 16.09
N PRO A 83 -16.95 -11.49 14.98
CA PRO A 83 -17.14 -12.20 13.71
C PRO A 83 -16.27 -13.47 13.54
N GLY A 84 -16.02 -14.23 14.61
CA GLY A 84 -15.03 -15.31 14.64
C GLY A 84 -15.02 -16.26 13.44
N GLN A 85 -16.19 -16.81 13.06
CA GLN A 85 -16.29 -17.75 11.93
C GLN A 85 -15.97 -17.10 10.57
N ALA A 86 -16.30 -15.83 10.37
CA ALA A 86 -16.04 -15.12 9.12
C ALA A 86 -14.54 -15.03 8.81
N ASN A 87 -13.70 -14.89 9.84
CA ASN A 87 -12.25 -14.90 9.68
C ASN A 87 -11.72 -16.24 9.15
N ILE A 88 -12.25 -17.34 9.67
CA ILE A 88 -11.89 -18.70 9.24
C ILE A 88 -12.34 -18.92 7.80
N THR A 89 -13.59 -18.60 7.48
CA THR A 89 -14.13 -18.73 6.13
C THR A 89 -13.30 -17.96 5.08
N LEU A 90 -12.94 -16.72 5.37
CA LEU A 90 -12.11 -15.93 4.44
C LEU A 90 -10.70 -16.54 4.28
N ALA A 91 -10.10 -17.03 5.37
CA ALA A 91 -8.81 -17.71 5.30
C ALA A 91 -8.87 -18.98 4.44
N GLU A 92 -9.94 -19.79 4.58
CA GLU A 92 -10.19 -20.98 3.76
C GLU A 92 -10.35 -20.64 2.27
N MET A 93 -11.12 -19.59 1.94
CA MET A 93 -11.30 -19.13 0.55
C MET A 93 -9.97 -18.67 -0.09
N ILE A 94 -9.13 -17.96 0.69
CA ILE A 94 -7.81 -17.52 0.22
C ILE A 94 -6.90 -18.72 0.04
N ALA A 95 -6.88 -19.64 0.99
CA ALA A 95 -6.08 -20.85 0.96
C ALA A 95 -6.41 -21.73 -0.25
N GLU A 96 -7.70 -21.92 -0.55
CA GLU A 96 -8.18 -22.65 -1.72
C GLU A 96 -7.66 -22.02 -3.02
N ARG A 97 -7.83 -20.69 -3.20
CA ARG A 97 -7.37 -20.00 -4.41
C ARG A 97 -5.88 -20.14 -4.65
N HIS A 98 -5.09 -20.05 -3.59
CA HIS A 98 -3.62 -20.08 -3.70
C HIS A 98 -3.03 -21.50 -3.54
N GLY A 99 -3.82 -22.50 -3.18
CA GLY A 99 -3.39 -23.87 -2.95
C GLY A 99 -2.37 -23.96 -1.80
N VAL A 100 -2.69 -23.35 -0.66
CA VAL A 100 -1.90 -23.34 0.60
C VAL A 100 -2.80 -23.81 1.75
N ASP A 101 -2.22 -24.08 2.93
CA ASP A 101 -3.01 -24.41 4.12
C ASP A 101 -3.62 -23.13 4.72
N PRO A 102 -4.88 -23.14 5.19
CA PRO A 102 -5.50 -22.01 5.88
C PRO A 102 -4.69 -21.49 7.08
N LYS A 103 -3.91 -22.35 7.74
CA LYS A 103 -3.01 -21.94 8.84
C LYS A 103 -1.89 -21.02 8.40
N GLN A 104 -1.53 -21.03 7.11
CA GLN A 104 -0.55 -20.15 6.49
C GLN A 104 -1.10 -18.74 6.23
N ILE A 105 -2.42 -18.52 6.40
CA ILE A 105 -3.10 -17.26 6.16
C ILE A 105 -3.32 -16.51 7.47
N VAL A 106 -2.98 -15.21 7.48
CA VAL A 106 -3.35 -14.29 8.58
C VAL A 106 -4.15 -13.16 7.98
N ILE A 107 -5.43 -13.07 8.33
CA ILE A 107 -6.28 -11.94 7.97
C ILE A 107 -6.06 -10.82 8.97
N THR A 108 -6.00 -9.57 8.51
CA THR A 108 -5.69 -8.39 9.32
C THR A 108 -6.55 -7.18 8.94
N THR A 109 -6.56 -6.17 9.80
CA THR A 109 -7.24 -4.87 9.58
C THR A 109 -6.47 -4.05 8.53
N GLY A 110 -6.66 -4.41 7.25
CA GLY A 110 -5.82 -4.00 6.13
C GLY A 110 -4.42 -4.62 6.23
N SER A 111 -3.67 -4.58 5.14
CA SER A 111 -2.26 -5.03 5.16
C SER A 111 -1.40 -4.26 6.18
N GLY A 112 -1.80 -3.01 6.53
CA GLY A 112 -1.06 -2.18 7.48
C GLY A 112 -0.88 -2.82 8.86
N GLU A 113 -1.88 -3.53 9.40
CA GLU A 113 -1.73 -4.24 10.67
C GLU A 113 -0.73 -5.39 10.54
N ALA A 114 -0.82 -6.20 9.50
CA ALA A 114 0.17 -7.25 9.25
C ALA A 114 1.59 -6.70 9.12
N LEU A 115 1.75 -5.61 8.36
CA LEU A 115 3.03 -4.94 8.15
C LEU A 115 3.59 -4.39 9.47
N SER A 116 2.73 -3.85 10.36
CA SER A 116 3.15 -3.40 11.70
C SER A 116 3.58 -4.57 12.58
N ALA A 117 2.86 -5.69 12.55
CA ALA A 117 3.23 -6.91 13.28
C ALA A 117 4.57 -7.46 12.79
N ILE A 118 4.80 -7.47 11.46
CA ILE A 118 6.07 -7.90 10.86
C ILE A 118 7.22 -6.97 11.29
N ALA A 119 7.00 -5.65 11.31
CA ALA A 119 7.99 -4.69 11.78
C ALA A 119 8.41 -4.96 13.25
N VAL A 120 7.44 -5.26 14.12
CA VAL A 120 7.70 -5.60 15.54
C VAL A 120 8.43 -6.93 15.68
N LEU A 121 8.11 -7.93 14.86
CA LEU A 121 8.70 -9.26 14.94
C LEU A 121 10.15 -9.32 14.41
N TYR A 122 10.43 -8.56 13.36
CA TYR A 122 11.69 -8.65 12.62
C TYR A 122 12.61 -7.46 12.83
N GLY A 123 12.09 -6.27 13.14
CA GLY A 123 12.92 -5.09 13.42
C GLY A 123 13.98 -5.31 14.49
N PRO A 124 13.67 -5.93 15.65
CA PRO A 124 14.67 -6.18 16.68
C PRO A 124 15.79 -7.17 16.31
N LYS A 125 15.63 -7.90 15.19
CA LYS A 125 16.62 -8.88 14.73
C LYS A 125 17.81 -8.27 13.99
N GLY A 126 17.65 -7.03 13.49
CA GLY A 126 18.69 -6.32 12.74
C GLY A 126 18.13 -5.30 11.75
N PRO A 127 18.98 -4.70 10.90
CA PRO A 127 18.55 -3.72 9.93
C PRO A 127 17.54 -4.30 8.93
N ILE A 128 16.66 -3.42 8.42
CA ILE A 128 15.76 -3.74 7.32
C ILE A 128 16.42 -3.30 6.03
N VAL A 129 16.73 -4.24 5.15
CA VAL A 129 17.30 -3.98 3.82
C VAL A 129 16.17 -3.80 2.82
N ALA A 130 16.16 -2.70 2.07
CA ALA A 130 15.08 -2.37 1.15
C ALA A 130 15.54 -1.46 0.01
N PRO A 131 14.79 -1.35 -1.10
CA PRO A 131 15.04 -0.35 -2.13
C PRO A 131 14.99 1.07 -1.56
N ARG A 132 15.71 2.02 -2.19
CA ARG A 132 15.64 3.43 -1.78
C ARG A 132 14.22 3.97 -1.89
N LEU A 133 13.54 3.69 -2.99
CA LEU A 133 12.19 4.18 -3.28
C LEU A 133 11.21 3.01 -3.42
N PHE A 134 10.37 2.86 -2.42
CA PHE A 134 9.31 1.85 -2.35
C PHE A 134 8.26 2.27 -1.31
N TRP A 135 7.24 1.45 -1.09
CA TRP A 135 6.28 1.65 0.01
C TRP A 135 6.92 1.26 1.35
N ASP A 136 7.57 2.20 2.00
CA ASP A 136 8.48 1.99 3.12
C ASP A 136 7.85 2.11 4.52
N THR A 137 6.52 2.19 4.59
CA THR A 137 5.80 2.41 5.86
C THR A 137 6.18 1.40 6.95
N THR A 138 6.39 0.13 6.60
CA THR A 138 6.81 -0.92 7.55
C THR A 138 8.20 -0.63 8.12
N ALA A 139 9.16 -0.37 7.25
CA ALA A 139 10.54 -0.07 7.65
C ALA A 139 10.60 1.23 8.48
N LEU A 140 9.87 2.28 8.06
CA LEU A 140 9.76 3.53 8.82
C LEU A 140 9.08 3.32 10.18
N TYR A 141 8.08 2.45 10.27
CA TYR A 141 7.45 2.14 11.55
C TYR A 141 8.44 1.50 12.52
N ALA A 142 9.20 0.49 12.08
CA ALA A 142 10.26 -0.12 12.89
C ALA A 142 11.34 0.90 13.31
N ALA A 143 11.77 1.76 12.38
CA ALA A 143 12.79 2.78 12.66
C ALA A 143 12.32 3.84 13.66
N ARG A 144 11.07 4.31 13.54
CA ARG A 144 10.46 5.27 14.49
C ARG A 144 10.32 4.72 15.90
N LEU A 145 10.11 3.41 16.03
CA LEU A 145 10.08 2.73 17.32
C LEU A 145 11.48 2.40 17.85
N GLY A 146 12.55 2.75 17.12
CA GLY A 146 13.92 2.44 17.51
C GLY A 146 14.27 0.95 17.44
N MET A 147 13.49 0.18 16.66
CA MET A 147 13.66 -1.28 16.57
C MET A 147 14.64 -1.69 15.47
N ALA A 148 14.78 -0.91 14.39
CA ALA A 148 15.68 -1.23 13.29
C ALA A 148 16.17 0.03 12.59
N GLU A 149 17.35 -0.06 11.98
CA GLU A 149 17.80 0.88 10.95
C GLU A 149 17.33 0.43 9.58
N ILE A 150 17.15 1.38 8.65
CA ILE A 150 16.78 1.08 7.26
C ILE A 150 18.04 1.18 6.41
N GLN A 151 18.48 0.09 5.85
CA GLN A 151 19.54 0.05 4.86
C GLN A 151 18.93 0.15 3.46
N ARG A 152 18.99 1.35 2.88
CA ARG A 152 18.40 1.64 1.56
C ARG A 152 19.41 1.39 0.44
N VAL A 153 19.01 0.57 -0.53
CA VAL A 153 19.79 0.30 -1.75
C VAL A 153 19.24 1.18 -2.88
N PRO A 154 20.09 1.93 -3.60
CA PRO A 154 19.66 2.74 -4.75
C PRO A 154 18.85 1.92 -5.76
N LEU A 155 17.98 2.59 -6.51
CA LEU A 155 17.34 1.99 -7.67
C LEU A 155 18.34 1.90 -8.83
N THR A 156 18.01 1.10 -9.84
CA THR A 156 18.71 1.09 -11.14
C THR A 156 18.45 2.40 -11.90
N GLU A 157 19.20 2.67 -12.95
CA GLU A 157 19.05 3.90 -13.77
C GLU A 157 17.65 4.02 -14.39
N ASP A 158 17.01 2.90 -14.69
CA ASP A 158 15.63 2.81 -15.22
C ASP A 158 14.55 2.79 -14.12
N MET A 159 14.90 3.20 -12.89
CA MET A 159 14.01 3.23 -11.73
C MET A 159 13.51 1.85 -11.25
N GLY A 160 14.13 0.79 -11.72
CA GLY A 160 13.88 -0.58 -11.25
C GLY A 160 14.49 -0.87 -9.88
N VAL A 161 14.06 -1.95 -9.27
CA VAL A 161 14.67 -2.44 -8.02
C VAL A 161 16.00 -3.11 -8.31
N ASP A 162 17.09 -2.61 -7.74
CA ASP A 162 18.41 -3.25 -7.84
C ASP A 162 18.47 -4.51 -6.94
N LEU A 163 18.01 -5.61 -7.49
CA LEU A 163 17.98 -6.90 -6.79
C LEU A 163 19.39 -7.39 -6.43
N ALA A 164 20.38 -7.13 -7.27
CA ALA A 164 21.76 -7.53 -7.01
C ALA A 164 22.36 -6.71 -5.86
N GLY A 165 22.13 -5.40 -5.86
CA GLY A 165 22.55 -4.53 -4.76
C GLY A 165 21.89 -4.88 -3.43
N ILE A 166 20.57 -5.20 -3.45
CA ILE A 166 19.86 -5.66 -2.25
C ILE A 166 20.44 -6.98 -1.75
N GLU A 167 20.64 -7.96 -2.64
CA GLU A 167 21.22 -9.26 -2.26
C GLU A 167 22.63 -9.13 -1.68
N ALA A 168 23.44 -8.21 -2.21
CA ALA A 168 24.78 -7.92 -1.69
C ALA A 168 24.75 -7.25 -0.31
N ALA A 169 23.71 -6.45 -0.02
CA ALA A 169 23.51 -5.80 1.27
C ALA A 169 23.00 -6.76 2.36
N VAL A 170 22.42 -7.91 1.99
CA VAL A 170 21.88 -8.90 2.95
C VAL A 170 23.00 -9.72 3.58
N THR A 171 23.09 -9.64 4.90
CA THR A 171 24.03 -10.39 5.74
C THR A 171 23.30 -11.31 6.71
N GLY A 172 24.02 -12.15 7.45
CA GLY A 172 23.44 -12.96 8.54
C GLY A 172 22.91 -12.15 9.73
N GLY A 173 23.21 -10.85 9.79
CA GLY A 173 22.66 -9.93 10.79
C GLY A 173 21.49 -9.08 10.28
N THR A 174 21.04 -9.29 9.05
CA THR A 174 19.86 -8.60 8.49
C THR A 174 18.59 -9.10 9.16
N GLY A 175 17.76 -8.19 9.69
CA GLY A 175 16.51 -8.55 10.36
C GLY A 175 15.38 -8.90 9.40
N LEU A 176 15.31 -8.17 8.28
CA LEU A 176 14.28 -8.33 7.26
C LEU A 176 14.75 -7.77 5.91
N VAL A 177 14.38 -8.41 4.82
CA VAL A 177 14.36 -7.76 3.50
C VAL A 177 12.92 -7.36 3.19
N GLN A 178 12.71 -6.10 2.80
CA GLN A 178 11.37 -5.63 2.38
C GLN A 178 11.39 -5.20 0.93
N LEU A 179 10.52 -5.82 0.13
CA LEU A 179 10.31 -5.56 -1.28
C LEU A 179 8.83 -5.23 -1.53
N CYS A 180 8.55 -4.51 -2.61
CA CYS A 180 7.21 -4.25 -3.11
C CYS A 180 7.17 -4.59 -4.61
N ASN A 181 6.32 -5.52 -5.02
CA ASN A 181 6.21 -5.93 -6.43
C ASN A 181 4.75 -6.27 -6.77
N PRO A 182 4.09 -5.50 -7.64
CA PRO A 182 4.53 -4.27 -8.33
C PRO A 182 4.94 -3.15 -7.37
N ASN A 183 6.00 -2.38 -7.71
CA ASN A 183 6.57 -1.39 -6.80
C ASN A 183 5.74 -0.10 -6.74
N ASN A 184 5.56 0.45 -5.55
CA ASN A 184 4.99 1.77 -5.32
C ASN A 184 6.10 2.71 -4.81
N PRO A 185 6.41 3.84 -5.50
CA PRO A 185 5.56 4.56 -6.44
C PRO A 185 5.84 4.32 -7.94
N THR A 186 6.84 3.52 -8.32
CA THR A 186 7.27 3.42 -9.72
C THR A 186 6.26 2.72 -10.64
N GLY A 187 5.42 1.83 -10.10
CA GLY A 187 4.47 1.02 -10.87
C GLY A 187 5.11 -0.16 -11.60
N LEU A 188 6.43 -0.28 -11.54
CA LEU A 188 7.18 -1.31 -12.23
C LEU A 188 6.99 -2.69 -11.61
N VAL A 189 6.96 -3.70 -12.47
CA VAL A 189 7.05 -5.12 -12.11
C VAL A 189 8.42 -5.62 -12.48
N SER A 190 9.13 -6.23 -11.54
CA SER A 190 10.41 -6.86 -11.82
C SER A 190 10.21 -8.14 -12.65
N ASP A 191 11.20 -8.48 -13.49
CA ASP A 191 11.18 -9.77 -14.22
C ASP A 191 10.99 -10.95 -13.25
N SER A 192 9.93 -11.71 -13.45
CA SER A 192 9.47 -12.74 -12.51
C SER A 192 10.55 -13.75 -12.16
N LYS A 193 11.27 -14.25 -13.17
CA LYS A 193 12.31 -15.27 -12.98
C LYS A 193 13.48 -14.73 -12.16
N THR A 194 13.96 -13.55 -12.52
CA THR A 194 15.07 -12.86 -11.84
C THR A 194 14.69 -12.48 -10.43
N PHE A 195 13.47 -11.92 -10.25
CA PHE A 195 12.94 -11.50 -8.95
C PHE A 195 12.83 -12.69 -7.97
N LYS A 196 12.13 -13.76 -8.37
CA LYS A 196 11.97 -14.95 -7.54
C LYS A 196 13.29 -15.62 -7.22
N ALA A 197 14.23 -15.68 -8.17
CA ALA A 197 15.55 -16.24 -7.92
C ALA A 197 16.31 -15.42 -6.87
N ALA A 198 16.27 -14.09 -6.92
CA ALA A 198 16.89 -13.21 -5.93
C ALA A 198 16.20 -13.34 -4.56
N VAL A 199 14.85 -13.31 -4.52
CA VAL A 199 14.06 -13.53 -3.29
C VAL A 199 14.45 -14.85 -2.63
N LYS A 200 14.54 -15.94 -3.40
CA LYS A 200 14.95 -17.26 -2.87
C LYS A 200 16.35 -17.24 -2.25
N ARG A 201 17.33 -16.58 -2.90
CA ARG A 201 18.71 -16.51 -2.35
C ARG A 201 18.77 -15.66 -1.08
N MET A 202 17.97 -14.58 -1.01
CA MET A 202 17.85 -13.75 0.19
C MET A 202 17.13 -14.50 1.31
N ALA A 203 16.05 -15.23 0.99
CA ALA A 203 15.28 -16.04 1.94
C ALA A 203 16.12 -17.17 2.61
N ALA A 204 17.21 -17.60 1.96
CA ALA A 204 18.17 -18.52 2.59
C ALA A 204 19.01 -17.88 3.71
N LYS A 205 19.00 -16.54 3.84
CA LYS A 205 19.80 -15.80 4.82
C LYS A 205 18.93 -15.10 5.88
N THR A 206 17.76 -14.61 5.52
CA THR A 206 16.83 -13.87 6.37
C THR A 206 15.42 -13.89 5.77
N THR A 207 14.42 -13.58 6.58
CA THR A 207 13.02 -13.47 6.09
C THR A 207 12.88 -12.36 5.04
N VAL A 208 12.17 -12.65 3.95
CA VAL A 208 11.87 -11.70 2.89
C VAL A 208 10.36 -11.39 2.88
N LEU A 209 10.01 -10.14 3.13
CA LEU A 209 8.65 -9.62 2.95
C LEU A 209 8.51 -9.08 1.51
N VAL A 210 7.53 -9.60 0.78
CA VAL A 210 7.11 -9.09 -0.53
C VAL A 210 5.71 -8.52 -0.40
N ASP A 211 5.58 -7.19 -0.50
CA ASP A 211 4.28 -6.52 -0.54
C ASP A 211 3.72 -6.59 -1.96
N GLU A 212 2.71 -7.41 -2.14
CA GLU A 212 2.01 -7.68 -3.40
C GLU A 212 0.65 -6.95 -3.48
N ALA A 213 0.53 -5.77 -2.88
CA ALA A 213 -0.73 -5.02 -2.80
C ALA A 213 -1.38 -4.71 -4.17
N TYR A 214 -0.62 -4.76 -5.25
CA TYR A 214 -1.09 -4.45 -6.61
C TYR A 214 -1.05 -5.67 -7.55
N MET A 215 -0.76 -6.85 -7.03
CA MET A 215 -0.48 -8.03 -7.85
C MET A 215 -1.62 -8.42 -8.78
N GLU A 216 -2.87 -8.30 -8.35
CA GLU A 216 -4.04 -8.61 -9.18
C GLU A 216 -4.18 -7.70 -10.41
N LEU A 217 -3.53 -6.53 -10.39
CA LEU A 217 -3.51 -5.56 -11.50
C LEU A 217 -2.39 -5.84 -12.51
N ALA A 218 -1.40 -6.64 -12.14
CA ALA A 218 -0.31 -7.01 -13.03
C ALA A 218 -0.83 -7.81 -14.26
N ASP A 219 -0.05 -7.82 -15.33
CA ASP A 219 -0.40 -8.53 -16.56
C ASP A 219 -0.41 -10.05 -16.34
N ASP A 220 0.54 -10.56 -15.55
CA ASP A 220 0.64 -11.97 -15.15
C ASP A 220 0.73 -12.09 -13.61
N PRO A 221 -0.42 -12.02 -12.89
CA PRO A 221 -0.43 -12.10 -11.43
C PRO A 221 0.12 -13.43 -10.89
N ASP A 222 -0.22 -14.54 -11.54
CA ASP A 222 0.17 -15.88 -11.09
C ASP A 222 1.65 -16.16 -11.35
N GLY A 223 2.19 -15.69 -12.47
CA GLY A 223 3.60 -15.80 -12.78
C GLY A 223 4.49 -14.93 -11.90
N ASN A 224 3.99 -13.78 -11.44
CA ASN A 224 4.77 -12.80 -10.67
C ASN A 224 4.72 -13.01 -9.15
N THR A 225 3.69 -13.67 -8.60
CA THR A 225 3.56 -13.86 -7.15
C THR A 225 4.69 -14.72 -6.55
N CYS A 226 5.14 -14.39 -5.35
CA CYS A 226 6.11 -15.18 -4.58
C CYS A 226 5.47 -16.27 -3.71
N ILE A 227 4.16 -16.52 -3.81
CA ILE A 227 3.47 -17.59 -3.04
C ILE A 227 4.05 -18.98 -3.38
N ASP A 228 4.52 -19.18 -4.61
CA ASP A 228 5.16 -20.43 -5.01
C ASP A 228 6.49 -20.72 -4.28
N LEU A 229 7.20 -19.70 -3.79
CA LEU A 229 8.38 -19.85 -2.94
C LEU A 229 7.98 -20.33 -1.53
N ILE A 230 6.89 -19.78 -0.97
CA ILE A 230 6.34 -20.23 0.32
C ILE A 230 5.96 -21.71 0.27
N LYS A 231 5.31 -22.15 -0.82
CA LYS A 231 4.98 -23.56 -1.03
C LYS A 231 6.19 -24.50 -1.10
N LYS A 232 7.36 -23.97 -1.47
CA LYS A 232 8.64 -24.68 -1.51
C LYS A 232 9.41 -24.65 -0.20
N GLY A 233 8.87 -23.94 0.82
CA GLY A 233 9.47 -23.83 2.15
C GLY A 233 10.49 -22.70 2.29
N ASP A 234 10.59 -21.78 1.33
CA ASP A 234 11.44 -20.59 1.43
C ASP A 234 10.87 -19.62 2.49
N ASP A 235 11.71 -18.91 3.24
CA ASP A 235 11.32 -17.98 4.31
C ASP A 235 10.84 -16.63 3.73
N VAL A 236 9.66 -16.68 3.14
CA VAL A 236 9.01 -15.56 2.46
C VAL A 236 7.66 -15.26 3.11
N ILE A 237 7.35 -13.97 3.25
CA ILE A 237 6.03 -13.47 3.62
C ILE A 237 5.49 -12.69 2.43
N VAL A 238 4.34 -13.06 1.92
CA VAL A 238 3.58 -12.28 0.93
C VAL A 238 2.49 -11.51 1.65
N SER A 239 2.41 -10.20 1.44
CA SER A 239 1.33 -9.32 1.94
C SER A 239 0.41 -8.92 0.80
N ARG A 240 -0.91 -9.01 1.02
CA ARG A 240 -1.95 -8.58 0.09
C ARG A 240 -3.06 -7.78 0.76
N THR A 241 -3.86 -7.07 -0.03
CA THR A 241 -4.88 -6.16 0.49
C THR A 241 -6.14 -6.14 -0.37
N PHE A 242 -7.28 -5.94 0.27
CA PHE A 242 -8.54 -5.64 -0.41
C PHE A 242 -8.71 -4.13 -0.73
N SER A 243 -7.73 -3.30 -0.38
CA SER A 243 -7.81 -1.84 -0.55
C SER A 243 -7.70 -1.37 -1.99
N LYS A 244 -7.20 -2.21 -2.93
CA LYS A 244 -6.86 -1.79 -4.30
C LYS A 244 -7.92 -2.25 -5.30
N ILE A 245 -7.70 -3.33 -6.03
CA ILE A 245 -8.63 -3.79 -7.09
C ILE A 245 -10.05 -4.02 -6.57
N TYR A 246 -10.20 -4.47 -5.32
CA TYR A 246 -11.52 -4.72 -4.71
C TYR A 246 -12.28 -3.45 -4.32
N GLY A 247 -11.63 -2.27 -4.34
CA GLY A 247 -12.26 -1.00 -3.97
C GLY A 247 -12.68 -0.90 -2.51
N MET A 248 -12.00 -1.59 -1.61
CA MET A 248 -12.39 -1.73 -0.21
C MET A 248 -11.42 -1.04 0.77
N ALA A 249 -10.77 0.05 0.34
CA ALA A 249 -9.78 0.74 1.16
C ALA A 249 -10.32 1.17 2.53
N GLY A 250 -11.56 1.67 2.59
CA GLY A 250 -12.23 2.09 3.84
C GLY A 250 -12.71 0.93 4.72
N LEU A 251 -12.88 -0.28 4.18
CA LEU A 251 -13.38 -1.46 4.91
C LEU A 251 -12.27 -2.24 5.63
N ARG A 252 -11.02 -1.88 5.42
CA ARG A 252 -9.85 -2.33 6.16
C ARG A 252 -9.70 -3.85 6.27
N VAL A 253 -9.45 -4.53 5.14
CA VAL A 253 -9.11 -5.95 5.11
C VAL A 253 -7.83 -6.16 4.31
N GLY A 254 -6.94 -6.98 4.84
CA GLY A 254 -5.72 -7.45 4.19
C GLY A 254 -5.33 -8.81 4.74
N TYR A 255 -4.30 -9.40 4.18
CA TYR A 255 -3.82 -10.70 4.64
C TYR A 255 -2.36 -10.92 4.30
N THR A 256 -1.75 -11.87 5.02
CA THR A 256 -0.44 -12.41 4.66
C THR A 256 -0.54 -13.91 4.40
N ILE A 257 0.38 -14.38 3.56
CA ILE A 257 0.67 -15.80 3.34
C ILE A 257 2.13 -16.03 3.69
N SER A 258 2.40 -17.06 4.52
CA SER A 258 3.76 -17.42 4.93
C SER A 258 3.82 -18.88 5.38
N SER A 259 4.92 -19.35 5.95
CA SER A 259 4.94 -20.63 6.66
C SER A 259 3.96 -20.62 7.84
N GLU A 260 3.45 -21.77 8.28
CA GLU A 260 2.57 -21.87 9.44
C GLU A 260 3.18 -21.25 10.69
N GLU A 261 4.47 -21.50 10.93
CA GLU A 261 5.21 -20.95 12.07
C GLU A 261 5.24 -19.41 12.02
N THR A 262 5.54 -18.82 10.86
CA THR A 262 5.57 -17.37 10.68
C THR A 262 4.16 -16.76 10.77
N ALA A 263 3.15 -17.42 10.22
CA ALA A 263 1.76 -17.01 10.33
C ALA A 263 1.28 -17.00 11.80
N GLU A 264 1.67 -17.99 12.59
CA GLU A 264 1.36 -18.03 14.03
C GLU A 264 1.99 -16.85 14.78
N LYS A 265 3.26 -16.52 14.50
CA LYS A 265 3.94 -15.37 15.09
C LYS A 265 3.24 -14.05 14.72
N ILE A 266 2.88 -13.87 13.43
CA ILE A 266 2.16 -12.68 12.96
C ILE A 266 0.79 -12.60 13.65
N ARG A 267 0.03 -13.70 13.71
CA ARG A 267 -1.28 -13.78 14.36
C ARG A 267 -1.21 -13.46 15.86
N GLY A 268 -0.16 -13.95 16.53
CA GLY A 268 0.07 -13.67 17.95
C GLY A 268 0.51 -12.23 18.24
N THR A 269 1.00 -11.51 17.23
CA THR A 269 1.44 -10.10 17.36
C THR A 269 0.36 -9.12 16.91
N ALA A 270 -0.46 -9.49 15.94
CA ALA A 270 -1.62 -8.72 15.52
C ALA A 270 -2.71 -8.83 16.61
N MET A 271 -3.03 -7.70 17.26
CA MET A 271 -3.88 -7.70 18.46
C MET A 271 -5.34 -7.34 18.15
N SER A 272 -5.63 -6.69 17.02
CA SER A 272 -6.96 -6.22 16.69
C SER A 272 -7.88 -7.34 16.21
N TRP A 273 -9.15 -7.23 16.54
CA TRP A 273 -10.21 -7.98 15.87
C TRP A 273 -10.66 -7.18 14.64
N ILE A 274 -10.74 -7.86 13.52
CA ILE A 274 -11.18 -7.24 12.25
C ILE A 274 -12.68 -6.93 12.36
N ALA A 275 -13.09 -5.78 11.85
CA ALA A 275 -14.51 -5.41 11.81
C ALA A 275 -15.33 -6.43 11.03
N GLY A 276 -16.44 -6.90 11.59
CA GLY A 276 -17.32 -7.89 10.96
C GLY A 276 -17.82 -7.47 9.58
N THR A 277 -18.09 -6.18 9.39
CA THR A 277 -18.48 -5.60 8.09
C THR A 277 -17.38 -5.71 7.05
N GLY A 278 -16.11 -5.48 7.44
CA GLY A 278 -14.96 -5.65 6.55
C GLY A 278 -14.76 -7.10 6.12
N LEU A 279 -14.79 -8.05 7.07
CA LEU A 279 -14.70 -9.49 6.78
C LEU A 279 -15.81 -9.96 5.86
N ALA A 280 -17.05 -9.58 6.15
CA ALA A 280 -18.20 -9.94 5.34
C ALA A 280 -18.09 -9.40 3.92
N ALA A 281 -17.67 -8.14 3.76
CA ALA A 281 -17.40 -7.54 2.46
C ALA A 281 -16.32 -8.32 1.69
N ALA A 282 -15.23 -8.70 2.36
CA ALA A 282 -14.15 -9.46 1.74
C ALA A 282 -14.62 -10.84 1.27
N ILE A 283 -15.42 -11.54 2.07
CA ILE A 283 -16.05 -12.81 1.67
C ILE A 283 -16.92 -12.62 0.43
N GLY A 284 -17.75 -11.57 0.40
CA GLY A 284 -18.61 -11.26 -0.74
C GLY A 284 -17.85 -10.88 -2.02
N ALA A 285 -16.74 -10.17 -1.86
CA ALA A 285 -15.95 -9.64 -2.99
C ALA A 285 -14.93 -10.65 -3.54
N TYR A 286 -14.41 -11.57 -2.72
CA TYR A 286 -13.20 -12.34 -3.05
C TYR A 286 -13.34 -13.12 -4.35
N ASN A 287 -14.47 -13.77 -4.57
CA ASN A 287 -14.76 -14.56 -5.77
C ASN A 287 -15.70 -13.83 -6.76
N ASP A 288 -15.88 -12.51 -6.62
CA ASP A 288 -16.65 -11.71 -7.59
C ASP A 288 -15.80 -11.36 -8.82
N HIS A 289 -15.54 -12.39 -9.64
CA HIS A 289 -14.70 -12.27 -10.83
C HIS A 289 -15.22 -11.22 -11.81
N ALA A 290 -16.55 -11.10 -11.94
CA ALA A 290 -17.17 -10.11 -12.83
C ALA A 290 -16.80 -8.68 -12.42
N PHE A 291 -16.86 -8.39 -11.13
CA PHE A 291 -16.42 -7.08 -10.62
C PHE A 291 -14.90 -6.88 -10.76
N LEU A 292 -14.10 -7.91 -10.49
CA LEU A 292 -12.64 -7.80 -10.60
C LEU A 292 -12.20 -7.52 -12.04
N ASP A 293 -12.80 -8.21 -13.02
CA ASP A 293 -12.53 -7.99 -14.44
C ASP A 293 -12.97 -6.59 -14.89
N PHE A 294 -14.16 -6.16 -14.49
CA PHE A 294 -14.65 -4.80 -14.72
C PHE A 294 -13.70 -3.76 -14.10
N SER A 295 -13.36 -3.92 -12.83
CA SER A 295 -12.48 -3.01 -12.11
C SER A 295 -11.09 -2.93 -12.75
N LYS A 296 -10.50 -4.08 -13.10
CA LYS A 296 -9.21 -4.16 -13.80
C LYS A 296 -9.27 -3.44 -15.14
N SER A 297 -10.32 -3.68 -15.94
CA SER A 297 -10.48 -3.04 -17.25
C SER A 297 -10.56 -1.51 -17.13
N LYS A 298 -11.31 -0.98 -16.16
CA LYS A 298 -11.42 0.46 -15.92
C LYS A 298 -10.11 1.10 -15.44
N ILE A 299 -9.37 0.40 -14.60
CA ILE A 299 -8.05 0.85 -14.15
C ILE A 299 -7.06 0.89 -15.31
N ILE A 300 -7.07 -0.12 -16.20
CA ILE A 300 -6.21 -0.16 -17.37
C ILE A 300 -6.57 0.97 -18.35
N GLU A 301 -7.86 1.21 -18.62
CA GLU A 301 -8.34 2.30 -19.46
C GLU A 301 -7.86 3.67 -18.94
N ALA A 302 -8.07 3.94 -17.66
CA ALA A 302 -7.64 5.18 -17.01
C ALA A 302 -6.11 5.34 -17.04
N ARG A 303 -5.37 4.25 -16.78
CA ARG A 303 -3.91 4.23 -16.83
C ARG A 303 -3.38 4.55 -18.24
N GLN A 304 -3.98 3.95 -19.27
CA GLN A 304 -3.59 4.21 -20.65
C GLN A 304 -3.85 5.67 -21.04
N THR A 305 -4.99 6.25 -20.64
CA THR A 305 -5.31 7.66 -20.88
C THR A 305 -4.22 8.58 -20.32
N ILE A 306 -3.72 8.33 -19.10
CA ILE A 306 -2.63 9.12 -18.53
C ILE A 306 -1.32 8.89 -19.29
N MET A 307 -0.98 7.64 -19.61
CA MET A 307 0.25 7.31 -20.33
C MET A 307 0.29 7.93 -21.73
N ASP A 308 -0.83 7.91 -22.46
CA ASP A 308 -0.97 8.55 -23.77
C ASP A 308 -0.82 10.09 -23.65
N LYS A 309 -1.41 10.68 -22.60
CA LYS A 309 -1.28 12.12 -22.35
C LYS A 309 0.15 12.52 -22.03
N THR A 310 0.82 11.83 -21.12
CA THR A 310 2.22 12.11 -20.78
C THR A 310 3.15 11.92 -21.97
N ALA A 311 2.94 10.87 -22.77
CA ALA A 311 3.67 10.63 -24.02
C ALA A 311 3.47 11.76 -25.03
N SER A 312 2.22 12.27 -25.20
CA SER A 312 1.92 13.39 -26.10
C SER A 312 2.61 14.69 -25.70
N LEU A 313 2.97 14.83 -24.44
CA LEU A 313 3.71 15.97 -23.87
C LEU A 313 5.22 15.71 -23.80
N GLY A 314 5.71 14.57 -24.33
CA GLY A 314 7.12 14.20 -24.29
C GLY A 314 7.68 13.92 -22.89
N MET A 315 6.83 13.58 -21.94
CA MET A 315 7.22 13.30 -20.55
C MET A 315 7.74 11.86 -20.42
N GLU A 316 8.85 11.69 -19.71
CA GLU A 316 9.34 10.37 -19.30
C GLU A 316 8.36 9.72 -18.34
N THR A 317 7.81 8.56 -18.71
CA THR A 317 6.76 7.85 -17.95
C THR A 317 7.14 6.39 -17.77
N LEU A 318 7.09 5.90 -16.53
CA LEU A 318 7.40 4.50 -16.24
C LEU A 318 6.22 3.59 -16.65
N PRO A 319 6.51 2.41 -17.26
CA PRO A 319 5.46 1.46 -17.64
C PRO A 319 4.85 0.80 -16.40
N SER A 320 3.69 1.30 -15.99
CA SER A 320 3.02 0.85 -14.79
C SER A 320 2.12 -0.37 -15.03
N GLN A 321 2.12 -1.30 -14.08
CA GLN A 321 1.15 -2.40 -13.98
C GLN A 321 0.28 -2.28 -12.71
N THR A 322 0.06 -1.05 -12.23
CA THR A 322 -0.70 -0.76 -11.01
C THR A 322 -1.89 0.15 -11.31
N ASN A 323 -2.57 0.63 -10.27
CA ASN A 323 -3.60 1.66 -10.37
C ASN A 323 -3.04 3.09 -10.17
N PHE A 324 -1.83 3.35 -10.60
CA PHE A 324 -1.20 4.66 -10.65
C PHE A 324 -0.11 4.70 -11.74
N VAL A 325 0.26 5.91 -12.13
CA VAL A 325 1.36 6.18 -13.07
C VAL A 325 2.36 7.10 -12.37
N TYR A 326 3.65 6.84 -12.58
CA TYR A 326 4.76 7.65 -12.10
C TYR A 326 5.53 8.19 -13.29
N PHE A 327 5.62 9.51 -13.39
CA PHE A 327 6.17 10.18 -14.55
C PHE A 327 6.94 11.44 -14.16
N LYS A 328 7.85 11.87 -15.03
CA LYS A 328 8.68 13.05 -14.83
C LYS A 328 7.95 14.27 -15.37
N SER A 329 7.45 15.10 -14.47
CA SER A 329 6.58 16.23 -14.80
C SER A 329 7.31 17.46 -15.33
N GLY A 330 8.65 17.49 -15.31
CA GLY A 330 9.44 18.63 -15.74
C GLY A 330 9.47 19.81 -14.77
N LYS A 331 8.61 19.79 -13.74
CA LYS A 331 8.58 20.69 -12.59
C LYS A 331 8.63 19.93 -11.29
N PRO A 332 8.98 20.59 -10.17
CA PRO A 332 8.88 19.96 -8.86
C PRO A 332 7.47 19.40 -8.60
N ALA A 333 7.39 18.14 -8.19
CA ALA A 333 6.12 17.44 -7.99
C ALA A 333 5.17 18.17 -7.01
N ASN A 334 5.72 18.86 -6.02
CA ASN A 334 4.93 19.68 -5.08
C ASN A 334 4.32 20.92 -5.74
N GLU A 335 4.94 21.46 -6.80
CA GLU A 335 4.38 22.57 -7.57
C GLU A 335 3.24 22.05 -8.46
N VAL A 336 3.46 20.93 -9.16
CA VAL A 336 2.39 20.25 -9.94
C VAL A 336 1.20 19.93 -9.05
N GLN A 337 1.45 19.36 -7.87
CA GLN A 337 0.42 19.08 -6.88
C GLN A 337 -0.40 20.31 -6.52
N LYS A 338 0.27 21.43 -6.23
CA LYS A 338 -0.40 22.69 -5.83
C LYS A 338 -1.27 23.27 -6.97
N VAL A 339 -0.80 23.22 -8.21
CA VAL A 339 -1.59 23.66 -9.36
C VAL A 339 -2.83 22.78 -9.54
N MET A 340 -2.66 21.45 -9.48
CA MET A 340 -3.77 20.49 -9.56
C MET A 340 -4.80 20.69 -8.43
N GLU A 341 -4.32 21.00 -7.21
CA GLU A 341 -5.19 21.24 -6.06
C GLU A 341 -6.09 22.45 -6.25
N ASN A 342 -5.62 23.51 -6.91
CA ASN A 342 -6.46 24.68 -7.27
C ASN A 342 -7.64 24.28 -8.16
N GLU A 343 -7.47 23.24 -8.97
CA GLU A 343 -8.50 22.66 -9.85
C GLU A 343 -9.30 21.53 -9.17
N LYS A 344 -9.16 21.37 -7.85
CA LYS A 344 -9.79 20.30 -7.06
C LYS A 344 -9.38 18.90 -7.51
N ILE A 345 -8.15 18.75 -7.99
CA ILE A 345 -7.54 17.48 -8.36
C ILE A 345 -6.41 17.19 -7.38
N ILE A 346 -6.61 16.20 -6.53
CA ILE A 346 -5.66 15.83 -5.48
C ILE A 346 -4.73 14.74 -6.01
N VAL A 347 -3.47 15.08 -6.28
CA VAL A 347 -2.42 14.15 -6.69
C VAL A 347 -1.37 13.99 -5.60
N ARG A 348 -0.49 13.01 -5.74
CA ARG A 348 0.61 12.82 -4.80
C ARG A 348 1.76 13.79 -5.11
N GLY A 349 2.26 14.45 -4.10
CA GLY A 349 3.49 15.26 -4.19
C GLY A 349 4.77 14.41 -4.21
N GLN A 350 5.88 15.08 -3.98
CA GLN A 350 7.23 14.53 -4.04
C GLN A 350 7.43 13.30 -3.15
N TYR A 351 8.21 12.35 -3.64
CA TYR A 351 8.75 11.23 -2.89
C TYR A 351 10.25 11.43 -2.63
N MET A 352 10.63 11.51 -1.37
CA MET A 352 12.04 11.67 -0.96
C MET A 352 12.75 12.80 -1.76
N ASP A 353 13.86 12.51 -2.40
CA ASP A 353 14.64 13.41 -3.25
C ASP A 353 14.31 13.31 -4.76
N TYR A 354 13.26 12.58 -5.13
CA TYR A 354 12.74 12.50 -6.50
C TYR A 354 11.83 13.70 -6.78
N THR A 355 12.43 14.88 -6.94
CA THR A 355 11.73 16.16 -6.91
C THR A 355 10.83 16.41 -8.10
N ASP A 356 11.20 15.92 -9.28
CA ASP A 356 10.52 16.14 -10.56
C ASP A 356 9.63 14.96 -11.02
N TRP A 357 9.47 13.97 -10.16
CA TRP A 357 8.63 12.81 -10.39
C TRP A 357 7.29 12.93 -9.67
N THR A 358 6.20 12.88 -10.43
CA THR A 358 4.81 12.96 -9.93
C THR A 358 4.12 11.60 -10.05
N ARG A 359 3.40 11.19 -9.00
CA ARG A 359 2.52 10.02 -9.06
C ARG A 359 1.06 10.45 -9.10
N VAL A 360 0.32 9.93 -10.07
CA VAL A 360 -1.15 10.08 -10.16
C VAL A 360 -1.81 8.72 -10.05
N SER A 361 -2.82 8.61 -9.20
CA SER A 361 -3.62 7.40 -9.04
C SER A 361 -4.75 7.37 -10.08
N MET A 362 -5.21 6.16 -10.41
CA MET A 362 -6.41 6.01 -11.25
C MET A 362 -7.65 6.33 -10.43
N GLY A 363 -8.47 7.22 -10.97
CA GLY A 363 -9.80 7.57 -10.50
C GLY A 363 -10.87 7.02 -11.43
N LYS A 364 -12.08 7.60 -11.34
CA LYS A 364 -13.06 7.48 -12.41
C LYS A 364 -12.50 8.12 -13.68
N LEU A 365 -12.98 7.65 -14.84
CA LEU A 365 -12.41 8.13 -16.11
C LEU A 365 -12.57 9.65 -16.28
N GLU A 366 -13.70 10.21 -15.88
CA GLU A 366 -13.92 11.65 -15.90
C GLU A 366 -12.91 12.46 -15.05
N ASP A 367 -12.48 11.92 -13.90
CA ASP A 367 -11.47 12.55 -13.05
C ASP A 367 -10.07 12.48 -13.68
N VAL A 368 -9.78 11.37 -14.33
CA VAL A 368 -8.52 11.17 -15.06
C VAL A 368 -8.44 12.08 -16.28
N GLU A 369 -9.53 12.24 -17.02
CA GLU A 369 -9.62 13.18 -18.14
C GLU A 369 -9.44 14.63 -17.67
N ARG A 370 -10.03 15.02 -16.55
CA ARG A 370 -9.77 16.34 -15.92
C ARG A 370 -8.30 16.52 -15.61
N PHE A 371 -7.67 15.54 -14.95
CA PHE A 371 -6.24 15.59 -14.70
C PHE A 371 -5.43 15.78 -15.99
N CYS A 372 -5.73 15.02 -17.04
CA CYS A 372 -5.05 15.13 -18.34
C CYS A 372 -5.23 16.49 -19.00
N ASN A 373 -6.39 17.14 -18.82
CA ASN A 373 -6.66 18.47 -19.37
C ASN A 373 -5.83 19.56 -18.69
N PHE A 374 -5.62 19.48 -17.37
CA PHE A 374 -4.83 20.45 -16.61
C PHE A 374 -3.33 20.14 -16.53
N LEU A 375 -2.92 18.93 -16.94
CA LEU A 375 -1.52 18.52 -16.86
C LEU A 375 -0.55 19.44 -17.63
N PRO A 376 -0.85 19.95 -18.87
CA PRO A 376 0.05 20.88 -19.55
C PRO A 376 0.31 22.15 -18.75
N GLU A 377 -0.72 22.77 -18.17
CA GLU A 377 -0.58 23.95 -17.35
C GLU A 377 0.23 23.67 -16.08
N ALA A 378 -0.08 22.59 -15.37
CA ALA A 378 0.61 22.18 -14.16
C ALA A 378 2.09 21.87 -14.40
N ALA A 379 2.41 21.29 -15.54
CA ALA A 379 3.78 21.02 -15.96
C ALA A 379 4.49 22.22 -16.63
N GLY A 380 3.73 23.23 -17.07
CA GLY A 380 4.27 24.43 -17.73
C GLY A 380 4.70 24.20 -19.18
N VAL A 381 3.99 23.33 -19.89
CA VAL A 381 4.21 22.99 -21.31
C VAL A 381 2.96 23.23 -22.14
#